data_8e8b72602870d00f681b80995d91cfac
#
_entry.id   8e8b72602870d00f681b80995d91cfac
#
_cell.length_a   1.000
_cell.length_b   1.000
_cell.length_c   1.000
_cell.angle_alpha   90.00
_cell.angle_beta   90.00
_cell.angle_gamma   90.00
#
_symmetry.space_group_name_H-M   'P 1'
#
loop_
_entity.id
_entity.type
_entity.pdbx_description
1 polymer ?
#
loop_
_entity_poly.entity_id
_entity_poly.type
_entity_poly.pdbx_seq_one_letter_code
_entity_poly.pdbx_strand_id
1 'polypeptide(L)'
;TNSAQAYELYKVARDFADLRPGDVLYDLYTGTGTIANFCAARCARVVGVEYVPEAIADAKVNSELNGIENTVFYAGDMKAVLDDGFVAANGRPDVIILDPPRAGVDEPVIEVILRAAPERIVYVSCNPATQARDLQLMDAAYRVEAVQPVDMFPHTHHVENVVKLVRR
;
A
#
# COMPACT_ATOMS: atom_id res chain seq x y z
N THR A 1 18.32 2.77 9.02
CA THR A 1 16.96 2.19 9.09
C THR A 1 16.84 1.39 10.38
N ASN A 2 15.81 1.61 11.16
CA ASN A 2 15.55 0.82 12.37
C ASN A 2 14.76 -0.44 11.96
N SER A 3 15.46 -1.53 11.70
CA SER A 3 14.87 -2.77 11.18
C SER A 3 13.81 -3.38 12.11
N ALA A 4 13.97 -3.23 13.43
CA ALA A 4 13.00 -3.76 14.40
C ALA A 4 11.67 -2.97 14.31
N GLN A 5 11.75 -1.65 14.26
CA GLN A 5 10.56 -0.80 14.14
C GLN A 5 9.91 -0.92 12.75
N ALA A 6 10.71 -1.10 11.68
CA ALA A 6 10.19 -1.38 10.34
C ALA A 6 9.37 -2.68 10.33
N TYR A 7 9.83 -3.72 11.01
CA TYR A 7 9.09 -4.97 11.14
C TYR A 7 7.74 -4.76 11.86
N GLU A 8 7.70 -3.97 12.93
CA GLU A 8 6.45 -3.64 13.62
C GLU A 8 5.49 -2.85 12.71
N LEU A 9 5.99 -1.89 11.93
CA LEU A 9 5.19 -1.17 10.94
C LEU A 9 4.55 -2.12 9.92
N TYR A 10 5.36 -3.04 9.36
CA TYR A 10 4.86 -4.01 8.38
C TYR A 10 3.83 -4.98 8.97
N LYS A 11 4.01 -5.37 10.23
CA LYS A 11 3.01 -6.17 10.96
C LYS A 11 1.68 -5.43 11.08
N VAL A 12 1.71 -4.16 11.51
CA VAL A 12 0.50 -3.34 11.62
C VAL A 12 -0.18 -3.21 10.26
N ALA A 13 0.57 -2.89 9.20
CA ALA A 13 0.01 -2.76 7.85
C ALA A 13 -0.64 -4.07 7.37
N ARG A 14 0.04 -5.22 7.55
CA ARG A 14 -0.49 -6.53 7.20
C ARG A 14 -1.73 -6.90 8.01
N ASP A 15 -1.71 -6.65 9.33
CA ASP A 15 -2.82 -7.00 10.21
C ASP A 15 -4.05 -6.13 9.91
N PHE A 16 -3.84 -4.85 9.57
CA PHE A 16 -4.91 -3.95 9.12
C PHE A 16 -5.46 -4.35 7.74
N ALA A 17 -4.62 -4.87 6.85
CA ALA A 17 -5.06 -5.38 5.55
C ALA A 17 -6.03 -6.56 5.68
N ASP A 18 -5.93 -7.34 6.75
CA ASP A 18 -6.82 -8.45 7.07
C ASP A 18 -7.05 -9.37 5.85
N LEU A 19 -5.94 -9.79 5.24
CA LEU A 19 -5.92 -10.50 3.96
C LEU A 19 -6.49 -11.91 4.08
N ARG A 20 -7.24 -12.29 3.07
CA ARG A 20 -7.80 -13.63 2.90
C ARG A 20 -7.08 -14.35 1.75
N PRO A 21 -7.02 -15.71 1.74
CA PRO A 21 -6.29 -16.47 0.72
C PRO A 21 -6.70 -16.19 -0.74
N GLY A 22 -7.95 -15.75 -0.97
CA GLY A 22 -8.46 -15.42 -2.31
C GLY A 22 -8.29 -13.96 -2.73
N ASP A 23 -7.81 -13.07 -1.83
CA ASP A 23 -7.73 -11.64 -2.09
C ASP A 23 -6.66 -11.28 -3.12
N VAL A 24 -6.94 -10.24 -3.91
CA VAL A 24 -5.98 -9.51 -4.73
C VAL A 24 -5.56 -8.25 -3.97
N LEU A 25 -4.27 -8.15 -3.64
CA LEU A 25 -3.66 -7.01 -2.98
C LEU A 25 -2.98 -6.12 -4.01
N TYR A 26 -3.24 -4.81 -3.98
CA TYR A 26 -2.40 -3.81 -4.63
C TYR A 26 -1.54 -3.12 -3.56
N ASP A 27 -0.23 -3.11 -3.78
CA ASP A 27 0.76 -2.38 -2.98
C ASP A 27 1.26 -1.19 -3.81
N LEU A 28 0.66 -0.04 -3.58
CA LEU A 28 0.94 1.19 -4.32
C LEU A 28 2.03 2.01 -3.61
N TYR A 29 3.02 2.48 -4.38
CA TYR A 29 4.28 3.03 -3.89
C TYR A 29 5.12 1.94 -3.20
N THR A 30 5.23 0.77 -3.85
CA THR A 30 5.75 -0.47 -3.24
C THR A 30 7.25 -0.43 -2.90
N GLY A 31 8.01 0.55 -3.42
CA GLY A 31 9.46 0.63 -3.25
C GLY A 31 10.14 -0.65 -3.73
N THR A 32 10.97 -1.24 -2.87
CA THR A 32 11.66 -2.52 -3.12
C THR A 32 10.79 -3.76 -2.84
N GLY A 33 9.47 -3.58 -2.75
CA GLY A 33 8.51 -4.67 -2.58
C GLY A 33 8.45 -5.25 -1.16
N THR A 34 8.88 -4.52 -0.15
CA THR A 34 8.99 -5.06 1.20
C THR A 34 7.62 -5.43 1.78
N ILE A 35 6.64 -4.51 1.73
CA ILE A 35 5.27 -4.77 2.23
C ILE A 35 4.59 -5.81 1.35
N ALA A 36 4.73 -5.71 0.02
CA ALA A 36 4.20 -6.68 -0.93
C ALA A 36 4.64 -8.10 -0.59
N ASN A 37 5.95 -8.32 -0.44
CA ASN A 37 6.52 -9.63 -0.12
C ASN A 37 6.11 -10.12 1.27
N PHE A 38 6.04 -9.20 2.26
CA PHE A 38 5.61 -9.53 3.62
C PHE A 38 4.15 -10.00 3.69
N CYS A 39 3.30 -9.52 2.78
CA CYS A 39 1.88 -9.86 2.69
C CYS A 39 1.58 -11.06 1.78
N ALA A 40 2.48 -11.41 0.86
CA ALA A 40 2.24 -12.34 -0.24
C ALA A 40 1.69 -13.71 0.17
N ALA A 41 2.18 -14.27 1.29
CA ALA A 41 1.72 -15.56 1.80
C ALA A 41 0.26 -15.56 2.31
N ARG A 42 -0.37 -14.38 2.43
CA ARG A 42 -1.72 -14.21 3.00
C ARG A 42 -2.82 -14.01 1.96
N CYS A 43 -2.46 -13.87 0.67
CA CYS A 43 -3.41 -13.55 -0.40
C CYS A 43 -3.11 -14.34 -1.69
N ALA A 44 -4.04 -14.30 -2.65
CA ALA A 44 -3.88 -15.00 -3.92
C ALA A 44 -2.84 -14.32 -4.83
N ARG A 45 -2.80 -12.99 -4.83
CA ARG A 45 -1.94 -12.21 -5.72
C ARG A 45 -1.60 -10.86 -5.12
N VAL A 46 -0.38 -10.40 -5.36
CA VAL A 46 0.06 -9.03 -5.05
C VAL A 46 0.49 -8.34 -6.33
N VAL A 47 -0.01 -7.12 -6.52
CA VAL A 47 0.37 -6.21 -7.62
C VAL A 47 1.05 -4.99 -7.01
N GLY A 48 2.35 -4.84 -7.24
CA GLY A 48 3.13 -3.70 -6.77
C GLY A 48 3.35 -2.67 -7.87
N VAL A 49 3.23 -1.39 -7.56
CA VAL A 49 3.51 -0.28 -8.48
C VAL A 49 4.45 0.72 -7.81
N GLU A 50 5.51 1.11 -8.52
CA GLU A 50 6.54 2.05 -8.04
C GLU A 50 7.07 2.89 -9.20
N TYR A 51 7.36 4.16 -8.92
CA TYR A 51 7.91 5.09 -9.92
C TYR A 51 9.35 4.75 -10.33
N VAL A 52 10.17 4.29 -9.37
CA VAL A 52 11.62 4.07 -9.56
C VAL A 52 11.87 2.66 -10.14
N PRO A 53 12.38 2.55 -11.41
CA PRO A 53 12.58 1.25 -12.05
C PRO A 53 13.59 0.35 -11.32
N GLU A 54 14.62 0.95 -10.71
CA GLU A 54 15.64 0.22 -9.94
C GLU A 54 15.02 -0.43 -8.70
N ALA A 55 14.10 0.25 -8.02
CA ALA A 55 13.38 -0.31 -6.88
C ALA A 55 12.50 -1.50 -7.30
N ILE A 56 11.88 -1.42 -8.49
CA ILE A 56 11.12 -2.55 -9.06
C ILE A 56 12.04 -3.72 -9.41
N ALA A 57 13.24 -3.48 -9.93
CA ALA A 57 14.21 -4.54 -10.16
C ALA A 57 14.58 -5.25 -8.84
N ASP A 58 14.84 -4.49 -7.78
CA ASP A 58 15.11 -5.01 -6.45
C ASP A 58 13.90 -5.77 -5.88
N ALA A 59 12.68 -5.27 -6.08
CA ALA A 59 11.46 -5.94 -5.62
C ALA A 59 11.30 -7.35 -6.24
N LYS A 60 11.59 -7.49 -7.52
CA LYS A 60 11.58 -8.78 -8.23
C LYS A 60 12.63 -9.73 -7.67
N VAL A 61 13.87 -9.24 -7.51
CA VAL A 61 14.96 -10.04 -6.92
C VAL A 61 14.61 -10.47 -5.49
N ASN A 62 14.04 -9.57 -4.68
CA ASN A 62 13.61 -9.89 -3.33
C ASN A 62 12.52 -10.96 -3.30
N SER A 63 11.58 -10.94 -4.23
CA SER A 63 10.56 -12.00 -4.36
C SER A 63 11.18 -13.34 -4.73
N GLU A 64 12.08 -13.37 -5.70
CA GLU A 64 12.78 -14.59 -6.14
C GLU A 64 13.60 -15.20 -4.99
N LEU A 65 14.39 -14.37 -4.28
CA LEU A 65 15.21 -14.83 -3.15
C LEU A 65 14.40 -15.41 -2.00
N ASN A 66 13.17 -14.95 -1.83
CA ASN A 66 12.25 -15.43 -0.80
C ASN A 66 11.29 -16.53 -1.30
N GLY A 67 11.44 -17.00 -2.54
CA GLY A 67 10.58 -18.03 -3.12
C GLY A 67 9.12 -17.61 -3.28
N ILE A 68 8.86 -16.31 -3.49
CA ILE A 68 7.51 -15.75 -3.62
C ILE A 68 7.15 -15.71 -5.10
N GLU A 69 6.07 -16.39 -5.50
CA GLU A 69 5.68 -16.55 -6.90
C GLU A 69 4.38 -15.80 -7.27
N ASN A 70 3.67 -15.26 -6.29
CA ASN A 70 2.36 -14.63 -6.50
C ASN A 70 2.43 -13.08 -6.52
N THR A 71 3.61 -12.51 -6.73
CA THR A 71 3.82 -11.06 -6.88
C THR A 71 4.09 -10.68 -8.32
N VAL A 72 3.58 -9.52 -8.73
CA VAL A 72 3.93 -8.87 -10.00
C VAL A 72 4.20 -7.39 -9.74
N PHE A 73 5.24 -6.85 -10.35
CA PHE A 73 5.69 -5.48 -10.12
C PHE A 73 5.78 -4.69 -11.43
N TYR A 74 5.28 -3.45 -11.38
CA TYR A 74 5.26 -2.50 -12.49
C TYR A 74 5.99 -1.22 -12.12
N ALA A 75 6.90 -0.78 -13.01
CA ALA A 75 7.56 0.51 -12.90
C ALA A 75 6.80 1.57 -13.67
N GLY A 76 6.57 2.72 -13.05
CA GLY A 76 5.99 3.88 -13.72
C GLY A 76 5.35 4.88 -12.76
N ASP A 77 5.05 6.06 -13.31
CA ASP A 77 4.31 7.09 -12.60
C ASP A 77 2.92 6.56 -12.23
N MET A 78 2.56 6.66 -10.96
CA MET A 78 1.29 6.14 -10.44
C MET A 78 0.09 6.67 -11.23
N LYS A 79 0.07 7.95 -11.60
CA LYS A 79 -1.00 8.56 -12.39
C LYS A 79 -1.10 8.02 -13.81
N ALA A 80 0.03 7.58 -14.37
CA ALA A 80 0.09 7.06 -15.73
C ALA A 80 -0.19 5.54 -15.80
N VAL A 81 0.20 4.82 -14.76
CA VAL A 81 0.08 3.34 -14.70
C VAL A 81 -1.26 2.91 -14.16
N LEU A 82 -1.69 3.49 -13.05
CA LEU A 82 -2.93 3.09 -12.37
C LEU A 82 -4.13 3.75 -13.03
N ASP A 83 -4.77 3.03 -13.93
CA ASP A 83 -6.03 3.39 -14.58
C ASP A 83 -7.01 2.21 -14.56
N ASP A 84 -8.21 2.42 -15.11
CA ASP A 84 -9.24 1.38 -15.16
C ASP A 84 -8.82 0.19 -16.04
N GLY A 85 -8.00 0.42 -17.08
CA GLY A 85 -7.43 -0.62 -17.93
C GLY A 85 -6.41 -1.48 -17.16
N PHE A 86 -5.57 -0.87 -16.34
CA PHE A 86 -4.64 -1.56 -15.47
C PHE A 86 -5.38 -2.46 -14.47
N VAL A 87 -6.42 -1.93 -13.84
CA VAL A 87 -7.27 -2.70 -12.91
C VAL A 87 -7.95 -3.88 -13.62
N ALA A 88 -8.46 -3.67 -14.83
CA ALA A 88 -9.07 -4.75 -15.61
C ALA A 88 -8.06 -5.85 -15.98
N ALA A 89 -6.81 -5.48 -16.33
CA ALA A 89 -5.77 -6.42 -16.71
C ALA A 89 -5.20 -7.22 -15.53
N ASN A 90 -5.09 -6.60 -14.35
CA ASN A 90 -4.47 -7.20 -13.17
C ASN A 90 -5.44 -7.85 -12.19
N GLY A 91 -6.73 -7.65 -12.39
CA GLY A 91 -7.79 -8.03 -11.46
C GLY A 91 -8.10 -6.90 -10.49
N ARG A 92 -9.39 -6.75 -10.17
CA ARG A 92 -9.86 -5.74 -9.21
C ARG A 92 -9.28 -6.03 -7.83
N PRO A 93 -8.68 -5.03 -7.15
CA PRO A 93 -8.14 -5.26 -5.81
C PRO A 93 -9.26 -5.43 -4.78
N ASP A 94 -9.08 -6.39 -3.87
CA ASP A 94 -9.89 -6.53 -2.65
C ASP A 94 -9.34 -5.63 -1.55
N VAL A 95 -8.01 -5.46 -1.54
CA VAL A 95 -7.28 -4.63 -0.58
C VAL A 95 -6.24 -3.79 -1.32
N ILE A 96 -6.10 -2.53 -0.91
CA ILE A 96 -5.00 -1.65 -1.35
C ILE A 96 -4.20 -1.22 -0.12
N ILE A 97 -2.88 -1.32 -0.20
CA ILE A 97 -1.95 -0.70 0.73
C ILE A 97 -1.33 0.50 0.02
N LEU A 98 -1.29 1.64 0.70
CA LEU A 98 -0.70 2.90 0.24
C LEU A 98 0.45 3.27 1.16
N ASP A 99 1.63 3.54 0.60
CA ASP A 99 2.78 4.12 1.32
C ASP A 99 3.38 5.27 0.48
N PRO A 100 2.61 6.35 0.26
CA PRO A 100 3.01 7.43 -0.63
C PRO A 100 4.09 8.32 -0.02
N PRO A 101 4.76 9.16 -0.85
CA PRO A 101 5.67 10.18 -0.36
C PRO A 101 4.97 11.20 0.53
N ARG A 102 5.74 12.08 1.19
CA ARG A 102 5.23 13.11 2.12
C ARG A 102 4.13 14.02 1.57
N ALA A 103 4.07 14.19 0.26
CA ALA A 103 3.01 14.96 -0.40
C ALA A 103 1.63 14.30 -0.34
N GLY A 104 1.57 13.02 0.01
CA GLY A 104 0.36 12.20 -0.03
C GLY A 104 0.08 11.62 -1.40
N VAL A 105 -1.15 11.18 -1.60
CA VAL A 105 -1.64 10.59 -2.85
C VAL A 105 -2.21 11.68 -3.77
N ASP A 106 -1.88 11.62 -5.05
CA ASP A 106 -2.45 12.51 -6.04
C ASP A 106 -3.96 12.24 -6.24
N GLU A 107 -4.74 13.29 -6.37
CA GLU A 107 -6.20 13.20 -6.51
C GLU A 107 -6.68 12.27 -7.66
N PRO A 108 -6.09 12.29 -8.88
CA PRO A 108 -6.45 11.34 -9.92
C PRO A 108 -6.24 9.87 -9.53
N VAL A 109 -5.21 9.57 -8.71
CA VAL A 109 -4.96 8.22 -8.19
C VAL A 109 -6.05 7.83 -7.18
N ILE A 110 -6.45 8.75 -6.30
CA ILE A 110 -7.57 8.54 -5.37
C ILE A 110 -8.85 8.22 -6.13
N GLU A 111 -9.14 8.93 -7.23
CA GLU A 111 -10.31 8.67 -8.07
C GLU A 111 -10.31 7.24 -8.64
N VAL A 112 -9.17 6.74 -9.12
CA VAL A 112 -9.07 5.35 -9.60
C VAL A 112 -9.29 4.35 -8.47
N ILE A 113 -8.71 4.60 -7.29
CA ILE A 113 -8.91 3.77 -6.11
C ILE A 113 -10.40 3.71 -5.73
N LEU A 114 -11.09 4.85 -5.73
CA LEU A 114 -12.52 4.92 -5.43
C LEU A 114 -13.36 4.13 -6.45
N ARG A 115 -13.02 4.20 -7.75
CA ARG A 115 -13.70 3.41 -8.80
C ARG A 115 -13.39 1.91 -8.70
N ALA A 116 -12.15 1.54 -8.37
CA ALA A 116 -11.77 0.16 -8.11
C ALA A 116 -12.50 -0.40 -6.88
N ALA A 117 -12.86 0.46 -5.94
CA ALA A 117 -13.69 0.19 -4.77
C ALA A 117 -13.24 -1.07 -3.99
N PRO A 118 -11.98 -1.17 -3.52
CA PRO A 118 -11.54 -2.27 -2.67
C PRO A 118 -12.38 -2.35 -1.39
N GLU A 119 -12.45 -3.51 -0.76
CA GLU A 119 -13.15 -3.66 0.52
C GLU A 119 -12.41 -2.91 1.65
N ARG A 120 -11.07 -2.91 1.60
CA ARG A 120 -10.19 -2.32 2.61
C ARG A 120 -9.06 -1.53 1.97
N ILE A 121 -8.68 -0.44 2.62
CA ILE A 121 -7.49 0.34 2.29
C ILE A 121 -6.67 0.49 3.57
N VAL A 122 -5.37 0.21 3.47
CA VAL A 122 -4.39 0.51 4.53
C VAL A 122 -3.51 1.64 4.04
N TYR A 123 -3.50 2.75 4.76
CA TYR A 123 -2.72 3.93 4.41
C TYR A 123 -1.60 4.14 5.43
N VAL A 124 -0.37 3.89 5.02
CA VAL A 124 0.86 4.20 5.77
C VAL A 124 1.33 5.59 5.37
N SER A 125 1.66 6.45 6.32
CA SER A 125 2.13 7.80 6.02
C SER A 125 3.10 8.33 7.06
N CYS A 126 4.17 8.96 6.59
CA CYS A 126 5.08 9.75 7.43
C CYS A 126 4.60 11.21 7.65
N ASN A 127 3.45 11.59 7.08
CA ASN A 127 2.87 12.93 7.20
C ASN A 127 1.36 12.87 7.48
N PRO A 128 0.94 12.93 8.75
CA PRO A 128 -0.46 12.84 9.12
C PRO A 128 -1.36 13.94 8.53
N ALA A 129 -0.79 15.11 8.19
CA ALA A 129 -1.57 16.22 7.63
C ALA A 129 -2.01 15.93 6.19
N THR A 130 -1.10 15.45 5.35
CA THR A 130 -1.44 15.05 3.97
C THR A 130 -2.31 13.79 3.97
N GLN A 131 -2.06 12.86 4.90
CA GLN A 131 -2.91 11.70 5.09
C GLN A 131 -4.36 12.12 5.42
N ALA A 132 -4.57 13.04 6.35
CA ALA A 132 -5.90 13.52 6.72
C ALA A 132 -6.64 14.18 5.54
N ARG A 133 -5.93 14.95 4.70
CA ARG A 133 -6.46 15.53 3.46
C ARG A 133 -6.94 14.43 2.50
N ASP A 134 -6.13 13.41 2.27
CA ASP A 134 -6.46 12.33 1.35
C ASP A 134 -7.62 11.47 1.88
N LEU A 135 -7.66 11.22 3.20
CA LEU A 135 -8.77 10.53 3.85
C LEU A 135 -10.09 11.28 3.70
N GLN A 136 -10.06 12.62 3.73
CA GLN A 136 -11.25 13.44 3.49
C GLN A 136 -11.82 13.23 2.09
N LEU A 137 -10.97 13.05 1.07
CA LEU A 137 -11.41 12.76 -0.30
C LEU A 137 -12.07 11.37 -0.43
N MET A 138 -11.75 10.46 0.47
CA MET A 138 -12.27 9.08 0.49
C MET A 138 -13.50 8.91 1.41
N ASP A 139 -13.82 9.88 2.27
CA ASP A 139 -14.79 9.73 3.36
C ASP A 139 -16.21 9.37 2.90
N ALA A 140 -16.61 9.79 1.70
CA ALA A 140 -17.92 9.44 1.14
C ALA A 140 -18.08 7.92 0.90
N ALA A 141 -17.00 7.22 0.58
CA ALA A 141 -17.00 5.78 0.25
C ALA A 141 -16.42 4.90 1.36
N TYR A 142 -15.55 5.46 2.19
CA TYR A 142 -14.82 4.72 3.23
C TYR A 142 -14.98 5.36 4.60
N ARG A 143 -14.92 4.55 5.64
CA ARG A 143 -14.79 5.00 7.02
C ARG A 143 -13.47 4.57 7.63
N VAL A 144 -12.91 5.40 8.46
CA VAL A 144 -11.75 5.02 9.29
C VAL A 144 -12.21 4.01 10.35
N GLU A 145 -11.58 2.84 10.37
CA GLU A 145 -11.87 1.79 11.35
C GLU A 145 -10.83 1.73 12.46
N ALA A 146 -9.56 1.95 12.12
CA ALA A 146 -8.46 1.94 13.07
C ALA A 146 -7.35 2.90 12.67
N VAL A 147 -6.63 3.42 13.65
CA VAL A 147 -5.46 4.28 13.49
C VAL A 147 -4.37 3.79 14.45
N GLN A 148 -3.17 3.56 13.93
CA GLN A 148 -2.02 3.12 14.72
C GLN A 148 -0.78 3.93 14.35
N PRO A 149 -0.33 4.86 15.20
CA PRO A 149 0.99 5.45 15.03
C PRO A 149 2.10 4.45 15.41
N VAL A 150 3.20 4.51 14.67
CA VAL A 150 4.40 3.69 14.89
C VAL A 150 5.61 4.62 14.95
N ASP A 151 6.31 4.61 16.08
CA ASP A 151 7.51 5.42 16.27
C ASP A 151 8.72 4.75 15.64
N MET A 152 8.99 5.08 14.37
CA MET A 152 10.12 4.54 13.61
C MET A 152 11.48 5.11 14.04
N PHE A 153 11.47 6.34 14.56
CA PHE A 153 12.68 7.10 14.90
C PHE A 153 12.51 7.81 16.25
N PRO A 154 12.64 7.09 17.40
CA PRO A 154 12.30 7.59 18.74
C PRO A 154 13.03 8.87 19.18
N HIS A 155 14.11 9.25 18.49
CA HIS A 155 14.88 10.48 18.76
C HIS A 155 14.50 11.65 17.86
N THR A 156 13.44 11.51 17.07
CA THR A 156 12.93 12.55 16.17
C THR A 156 11.42 12.77 16.41
N HIS A 157 10.87 13.82 15.80
CA HIS A 157 9.43 14.06 15.81
C HIS A 157 8.68 13.34 14.68
N HIS A 158 9.36 12.47 13.91
CA HIS A 158 8.78 11.74 12.80
C HIS A 158 8.11 10.47 13.30
N VAL A 159 6.81 10.36 13.08
CA VAL A 159 5.99 9.18 13.38
C VAL A 159 5.35 8.71 12.09
N GLU A 160 5.44 7.41 11.83
CA GLU A 160 4.62 6.78 10.81
C GLU A 160 3.23 6.53 11.37
N ASN A 161 2.20 6.80 10.57
CA ASN A 161 0.82 6.58 10.98
C ASN A 161 0.14 5.61 10.01
N VAL A 162 -0.40 4.52 10.53
CA VAL A 162 -1.12 3.52 9.75
C VAL A 162 -2.61 3.67 10.01
N VAL A 163 -3.39 3.85 8.94
CA VAL A 163 -4.84 3.97 9.03
C VAL A 163 -5.50 2.84 8.25
N LYS A 164 -6.46 2.16 8.89
CA LYS A 164 -7.34 1.18 8.23
C LYS A 164 -8.64 1.86 7.83
N LEU A 165 -8.95 1.76 6.55
CA LEU A 165 -10.22 2.19 5.97
C LEU A 165 -11.03 0.97 5.53
N VAL A 166 -12.33 0.99 5.77
CA VAL A 166 -13.27 -0.01 5.26
C VAL A 166 -14.36 0.67 4.47
N ARG A 167 -14.78 0.02 3.39
CA ARG A 167 -15.86 0.52 2.55
C ARG A 167 -17.16 0.63 3.33
N ARG A 168 -17.90 1.73 3.11
CA ARG A 168 -19.23 1.97 3.70
C ARG A 168 -20.30 1.05 3.09
#